data_e046255d2f26e81e0f5c29c1ae064e3e
#
_entry.id   e046255d2f26e81e0f5c29c1ae064e3e
#
_cell.length_a   1.000
_cell.length_b   1.000
_cell.length_c   1.000
_cell.angle_alpha   90.00
_cell.angle_beta   90.00
_cell.angle_gamma   90.00
#
_symmetry.space_group_name_H-M   'P 1'
#
loop_
_entity.id
_entity.type
_entity.pdbx_description
1 polymer ?
#
loop_
_entity_poly.entity_id
_entity_poly.type
_entity_poly.pdbx_seq_one_letter_code
_entity_poly.pdbx_strand_id
1 'polypeptide(L)'
;MGGGSWSGSAYNAAAARRAAKGIDDFDHDHRVKTGRAKGVHPTLDPTKLIHGIRESRDSDEHPESLPIAVIFDVTGSMGGIPRTLQKKLANLMDVVIAKAGIRHPQILVGA
;
A
#
# COMPACT_ATOMS: atom_id res chain seq x y z
N MET A 1 -9.53 4.34 10.89
CA MET A 1 -8.76 3.19 10.45
C MET A 1 -7.34 3.39 10.86
N GLY A 2 -6.84 2.87 11.75
CA GLY A 2 -5.47 3.05 12.15
C GLY A 2 -5.23 2.32 13.41
N GLY A 3 -5.02 1.22 13.60
CA GLY A 3 -4.66 0.43 14.75
C GLY A 3 -3.90 -0.81 14.33
N GLY A 4 -3.65 -0.93 13.01
CA GLY A 4 -2.88 -2.04 12.47
C GLY A 4 -1.39 -1.79 12.50
N SER A 5 -0.62 -2.82 12.33
CA SER A 5 0.82 -2.77 12.14
C SER A 5 1.20 -3.50 10.85
N TRP A 6 2.38 -3.21 10.32
CA TRP A 6 2.87 -3.89 9.13
C TRP A 6 3.11 -5.37 9.37
N SER A 7 2.67 -6.19 8.42
CA SER A 7 2.99 -7.61 8.36
C SER A 7 3.29 -8.01 6.91
N GLY A 8 4.53 -8.40 6.65
CA GLY A 8 4.95 -8.85 5.33
C GLY A 8 4.18 -10.10 4.88
N SER A 9 3.89 -11.00 5.81
CA SER A 9 3.09 -12.21 5.51
C SER A 9 1.65 -11.87 5.14
N ALA A 10 1.02 -10.91 5.82
CA ALA A 10 -0.33 -10.46 5.48
C ALA A 10 -0.35 -9.75 4.11
N TYR A 11 0.66 -8.95 3.80
CA TYR A 11 0.82 -8.32 2.49
C TYR A 11 0.91 -9.38 1.38
N ASN A 12 1.80 -10.38 1.54
CA ASN A 12 1.96 -11.45 0.57
C ASN A 12 0.69 -12.31 0.43
N ALA A 13 -0.01 -12.59 1.52
CA ALA A 13 -1.27 -13.31 1.48
C ALA A 13 -2.36 -12.53 0.72
N ALA A 14 -2.42 -11.21 0.89
CA ALA A 14 -3.34 -10.37 0.13
C ALA A 14 -3.01 -10.37 -1.37
N ALA A 15 -1.73 -10.29 -1.73
CA ALA A 15 -1.28 -10.40 -3.12
C ALA A 15 -1.65 -11.74 -3.73
N ALA A 16 -1.45 -12.84 -3.01
CA ALA A 16 -1.82 -14.18 -3.46
C ALA A 16 -3.34 -14.32 -3.68
N ARG A 17 -4.16 -13.74 -2.81
CA ARG A 17 -5.62 -13.73 -2.98
C ARG A 17 -6.05 -12.97 -4.23
N ARG A 18 -5.43 -11.82 -4.51
CA ARG A 18 -5.70 -11.07 -5.76
C ARG A 18 -5.32 -11.89 -6.99
N ALA A 19 -4.12 -12.48 -6.99
CA ALA A 19 -3.64 -13.31 -8.09
C ALA A 19 -4.58 -14.50 -8.35
N ALA A 20 -5.08 -15.16 -7.31
CA ALA A 20 -6.04 -16.27 -7.44
C ALA A 20 -7.37 -15.84 -8.07
N LYS A 21 -7.76 -14.57 -7.91
CA LYS A 21 -8.95 -13.98 -8.54
C LYS A 21 -8.67 -13.38 -9.92
N GLY A 22 -7.45 -13.47 -10.43
CA GLY A 22 -7.04 -12.85 -11.69
C GLY A 22 -6.95 -11.32 -11.63
N ILE A 23 -6.84 -10.74 -10.44
CA ILE A 23 -6.74 -9.30 -10.25
C ILE A 23 -5.26 -8.90 -10.23
N ASP A 24 -4.87 -8.00 -11.13
CA ASP A 24 -3.51 -7.45 -11.18
C ASP A 24 -3.24 -6.52 -9.99
N ASP A 25 -2.00 -6.47 -9.52
CA ASP A 25 -1.60 -5.59 -8.43
C ASP A 25 -1.76 -4.09 -8.77
N PHE A 26 -1.68 -3.75 -10.05
CA PHE A 26 -1.93 -2.40 -10.58
C PHE A 26 -3.23 -2.32 -11.38
N ASP A 27 -4.25 -3.06 -10.97
CA ASP A 27 -5.52 -3.16 -11.69
C ASP A 27 -6.18 -1.79 -11.92
N HIS A 28 -6.19 -0.93 -10.92
CA HIS A 28 -6.81 0.39 -11.06
C HIS A 28 -6.08 1.26 -12.10
N ASP A 29 -4.76 1.28 -12.07
CA ASP A 29 -3.95 1.99 -13.08
C ASP A 29 -4.25 1.48 -14.48
N HIS A 30 -4.31 0.15 -14.65
CA HIS A 30 -4.67 -0.46 -15.92
C HIS A 30 -6.08 -0.07 -16.37
N ARG A 31 -7.04 -0.07 -15.45
CA ARG A 31 -8.42 0.32 -15.76
C ARG A 31 -8.53 1.80 -16.14
N VAL A 32 -7.78 2.67 -15.50
CA VAL A 32 -7.72 4.09 -15.89
C VAL A 32 -7.12 4.25 -17.29
N LYS A 33 -5.99 3.60 -17.56
CA LYS A 33 -5.33 3.65 -18.88
C LYS A 33 -6.20 3.10 -20.01
N THR A 34 -7.07 2.14 -19.73
CA THR A 34 -7.98 1.54 -20.71
C THR A 34 -9.38 2.19 -20.74
N GLY A 35 -9.58 3.27 -20.00
CA GLY A 35 -10.86 4.00 -19.96
C GLY A 35 -11.98 3.30 -19.16
N ARG A 36 -11.66 2.24 -18.42
CA ARG A 36 -12.62 1.48 -17.59
C ARG A 36 -12.84 2.08 -16.21
N ALA A 37 -11.98 2.99 -15.78
CA ALA A 37 -12.09 3.73 -14.54
C ALA A 37 -11.62 5.15 -14.73
N LYS A 38 -12.04 6.05 -13.86
CA LYS A 38 -11.64 7.46 -13.87
C LYS A 38 -11.13 7.88 -12.50
N GLY A 39 -10.12 8.74 -12.51
CA GLY A 39 -9.62 9.39 -11.31
C GLY A 39 -8.92 8.46 -10.34
N VAL A 40 -8.94 8.85 -9.10
CA VAL A 40 -8.23 8.19 -8.00
C VAL A 40 -9.02 6.97 -7.52
N HIS A 41 -8.31 5.92 -7.13
CA HIS A 41 -8.96 4.76 -6.50
C HIS A 41 -9.77 5.19 -5.27
N PRO A 42 -11.00 4.69 -5.08
CA PRO A 42 -11.87 5.13 -3.98
C PRO A 42 -11.25 5.10 -2.59
N THR A 43 -10.38 4.14 -2.31
CA THR A 43 -9.70 4.05 -1.00
C THR A 43 -8.60 5.09 -0.81
N LEU A 44 -8.15 5.73 -1.88
CA LEU A 44 -7.12 6.78 -1.86
C LEU A 44 -7.70 8.17 -2.12
N ASP A 45 -8.97 8.25 -2.48
CA ASP A 45 -9.65 9.50 -2.80
C ASP A 45 -9.94 10.30 -1.51
N PRO A 46 -9.32 11.46 -1.30
CA PRO A 46 -9.52 12.23 -0.09
C PRO A 46 -10.97 12.72 0.08
N THR A 47 -11.71 12.85 -1.01
CA THR A 47 -13.12 13.30 -0.95
C THR A 47 -14.05 12.22 -0.41
N LYS A 48 -13.61 10.95 -0.39
CA LYS A 48 -14.38 9.80 0.08
C LYS A 48 -13.96 9.31 1.46
N LEU A 49 -12.97 9.96 2.07
CA LEU A 49 -12.55 9.61 3.43
C LEU A 49 -13.54 10.14 4.46
N ILE A 50 -13.80 9.33 5.47
CA ILE A 50 -14.57 9.78 6.64
C ILE A 50 -13.79 10.92 7.28
N HIS A 51 -14.43 12.06 7.48
CA HIS A 51 -13.81 13.29 7.98
C HIS A 51 -12.73 13.91 7.07
N GLY A 52 -12.60 13.46 5.82
CA GLY A 52 -11.64 14.00 4.85
C GLY A 52 -10.17 13.79 5.21
N ILE A 53 -9.87 12.94 6.18
CA ILE A 53 -8.53 12.73 6.71
C ILE A 53 -8.17 11.25 6.66
N ARG A 54 -6.94 10.97 6.23
CA ARG A 54 -6.29 9.68 6.43
C ARG A 54 -5.11 9.89 7.37
N GLU A 55 -5.15 9.23 8.51
CA GLU A 55 -4.15 9.39 9.54
C GLU A 55 -3.69 8.06 10.12
N SER A 56 -2.48 8.07 10.64
CA SER A 56 -1.97 7.02 11.53
C SER A 56 -2.50 7.30 12.93
N ARG A 57 -2.93 6.26 13.64
CA ARG A 57 -3.47 6.40 15.00
C ARG A 57 -2.76 5.49 15.97
N ASP A 58 -2.45 6.04 17.13
CA ASP A 58 -1.98 5.26 18.25
C ASP A 58 -3.12 4.42 18.83
N SER A 59 -2.78 3.27 19.38
CA SER A 59 -3.70 2.39 20.09
C SER A 59 -2.98 1.74 21.27
N ASP A 60 -3.72 1.06 22.14
CA ASP A 60 -3.11 0.34 23.25
C ASP A 60 -2.10 -0.73 22.78
N GLU A 61 -2.40 -1.38 21.64
CA GLU A 61 -1.51 -2.36 21.04
C GLU A 61 -0.34 -1.73 20.27
N HIS A 62 -0.53 -0.51 19.76
CA HIS A 62 0.43 0.23 18.93
C HIS A 62 0.52 1.69 19.41
N PRO A 63 1.16 1.94 20.57
CA PRO A 63 1.09 3.24 21.25
C PRO A 63 1.84 4.37 20.55
N GLU A 64 2.79 4.08 19.70
CA GLU A 64 3.58 5.07 18.97
C GLU A 64 3.61 4.74 17.48
N SER A 65 2.46 4.90 16.82
CA SER A 65 2.35 4.59 15.39
C SER A 65 3.17 5.55 14.53
N LEU A 66 3.92 4.98 13.58
CA LEU A 66 4.70 5.74 12.60
C LEU A 66 4.05 5.58 11.21
N PRO A 67 3.51 6.66 10.63
CA PRO A 67 2.95 6.59 9.28
C PRO A 67 4.06 6.55 8.23
N ILE A 68 3.94 5.60 7.31
CA ILE A 68 4.85 5.45 6.18
C ILE A 68 4.01 5.31 4.92
N ALA A 69 4.23 6.16 3.92
CA ALA A 69 3.62 6.00 2.60
C ALA A 69 4.67 5.47 1.61
N VAL A 70 4.32 4.39 0.93
CA VAL A 70 5.12 3.82 -0.17
C VAL A 70 4.34 4.05 -1.45
N ILE A 71 4.84 4.96 -2.28
CA ILE A 71 4.18 5.35 -3.53
C ILE A 71 5.04 4.90 -4.70
N PHE A 72 4.44 4.10 -5.58
CA PHE A 72 5.11 3.64 -6.80
C PHE A 72 4.89 4.63 -7.94
N ASP A 73 5.97 4.99 -8.62
CA ASP A 73 5.86 5.66 -9.91
C ASP A 73 5.57 4.61 -11.00
N VAL A 74 4.35 4.67 -11.54
CA VAL A 74 3.86 3.74 -12.56
C VAL A 74 3.81 4.36 -13.95
N THR A 75 4.60 5.40 -14.20
CA THR A 75 4.72 5.99 -15.53
C THR A 75 5.33 5.01 -16.53
N GLY A 76 5.01 5.17 -17.81
CA GLY A 76 5.48 4.25 -18.87
C GLY A 76 7.00 4.14 -18.96
N SER A 77 7.74 5.21 -18.59
CA SER A 77 9.20 5.22 -18.56
C SER A 77 9.82 4.30 -17.50
N MET A 78 9.07 3.92 -16.47
CA MET A 78 9.55 3.03 -15.42
C MET A 78 9.54 1.55 -15.83
N GLY A 79 8.81 1.15 -16.89
CA GLY A 79 8.74 -0.22 -17.37
C GLY A 79 8.27 -1.21 -16.31
N GLY A 80 9.02 -2.29 -16.13
CA GLY A 80 8.70 -3.35 -15.15
C GLY A 80 9.17 -3.07 -13.71
N ILE A 81 9.84 -1.95 -13.45
CA ILE A 81 10.40 -1.63 -12.13
C ILE A 81 9.34 -1.57 -11.03
N PRO A 82 8.18 -0.90 -11.21
CA PRO A 82 7.14 -0.85 -10.18
C PRO A 82 6.63 -2.23 -9.78
N ARG A 83 6.45 -3.13 -10.76
CA ARG A 83 6.01 -4.52 -10.49
C ARG A 83 7.03 -5.31 -9.70
N THR A 84 8.31 -5.15 -10.02
CA THR A 84 9.39 -5.81 -9.30
C THR A 84 9.48 -5.30 -7.85
N LEU A 85 9.39 -3.99 -7.64
CA LEU A 85 9.39 -3.40 -6.31
C LEU A 85 8.18 -3.86 -5.50
N GLN A 86 7.00 -3.88 -6.10
CA GLN A 86 5.77 -4.31 -5.44
C GLN A 86 5.87 -5.78 -4.97
N LYS A 87 6.40 -6.67 -5.79
CA LYS A 87 6.59 -8.07 -5.43
C LYS A 87 7.60 -8.28 -4.29
N LYS A 88 8.57 -7.38 -4.18
CA LYS A 88 9.62 -7.44 -3.14
C LYS A 88 9.35 -6.54 -1.95
N LEU A 89 8.23 -5.85 -1.95
CA LEU A 89 7.92 -4.84 -0.93
C LEU A 89 7.90 -5.42 0.49
N ALA A 90 7.34 -6.62 0.66
CA ALA A 90 7.28 -7.25 1.97
C ALA A 90 8.68 -7.43 2.58
N ASN A 91 9.62 -7.98 1.80
CA ASN A 91 11.00 -8.18 2.26
C ASN A 91 11.72 -6.85 2.49
N LEU A 92 11.53 -5.89 1.58
CA LEU A 92 12.13 -4.56 1.72
C LEU A 92 11.66 -3.87 3.00
N MET A 93 10.36 -3.86 3.25
CA MET A 93 9.81 -3.20 4.43
C MET A 93 10.21 -3.90 5.72
N ASP A 94 10.27 -5.23 5.74
CA ASP A 94 10.74 -5.98 6.91
C ASP A 94 12.19 -5.60 7.26
N VAL A 95 13.05 -5.46 6.26
CA VAL A 95 14.46 -5.04 6.47
C VAL A 95 14.51 -3.59 6.96
N VAL A 96 13.78 -2.68 6.32
CA VAL A 96 13.78 -1.24 6.70
C VAL A 96 13.28 -1.07 8.13
N ILE A 97 12.18 -1.71 8.49
CA ILE A 97 11.58 -1.64 9.83
C ILE A 97 12.56 -2.19 10.88
N ALA A 98 13.18 -3.33 10.62
CA ALA A 98 14.16 -3.92 11.54
C ALA A 98 15.40 -3.04 11.71
N LYS A 99 15.95 -2.51 10.61
CA LYS A 99 17.15 -1.67 10.63
C LYS A 99 16.91 -0.31 11.28
N ALA A 100 15.75 0.29 11.07
CA ALA A 100 15.38 1.58 11.65
C ALA A 100 14.86 1.47 13.09
N GLY A 101 14.62 0.27 13.60
CA GLY A 101 14.06 0.07 14.94
C GLY A 101 12.62 0.54 15.09
N ILE A 102 11.84 0.50 14.01
CA ILE A 102 10.44 0.94 14.01
C ILE A 102 9.57 -0.14 14.64
N ARG A 103 8.82 0.22 15.68
CA ARG A 103 7.99 -0.74 16.44
C ARG A 103 6.56 -0.85 15.94
N HIS A 104 5.97 0.28 15.54
CA HIS A 104 4.54 0.37 15.21
C HIS A 104 4.32 1.08 13.86
N PRO A 105 4.83 0.52 12.73
CA PRO A 105 4.63 1.14 11.43
C PRO A 105 3.19 0.96 10.95
N GLN A 106 2.62 2.03 10.41
CA GLN A 106 1.37 1.99 9.65
C GLN A 106 1.66 2.39 8.22
N ILE A 107 1.51 1.45 7.31
CA ILE A 107 2.00 1.59 5.93
C ILE A 107 0.82 1.73 4.97
N LEU A 108 0.86 2.82 4.19
CA LEU A 108 0.01 3.03 3.03
C LEU A 108 0.82 2.69 1.78
N VAL A 109 0.27 1.84 0.93
CA VAL A 109 0.86 1.49 -0.36
C VAL A 109 -0.04 2.03 -1.47
N GLY A 110 0.54 2.74 -2.42
CA GLY A 110 -0.20 3.31 -3.54
C GLY A 110 0.67 3.48 -4.79
N ALA A 111 0.01 3.88 -5.84
CA ALA A 111 0.66 4.16 -7.13
C ALA A 111 0.01 5.36 -7.82
#